data_b5e8b98db8e35d67eb734bf9366ddb20
#
_entry.id   b5e8b98db8e35d67eb734bf9366ddb20
#
_cell.length_a   1.000
_cell.length_b   1.000
_cell.length_c   1.000
_cell.angle_alpha   90.00
_cell.angle_beta   90.00
_cell.angle_gamma   90.00
#
_symmetry.space_group_name_H-M   'P 1'
#
loop_
_entity.id
_entity.type
_entity.pdbx_description
1 polymer ?
#
loop_
_entity_poly.entity_id
_entity_poly.type
_entity_poly.pdbx_seq_one_letter_code
_entity_poly.pdbx_strand_id
1 'polypeptide(L)'
;QFAGPVDDIRVGGQGGLHVSADYFGMFADRVSRLLDVADIDPPFVGMMSNGTSGNINNINFRVQGESKPPYAQMKFVADTVAQNVFESMKDLQWNDRVTLDAVAQDLQLGVRKPTEQELAEAQEVVRKAEGREMTTLPEIYARESVLIAEYPDTMPVTIQALRIGNL
;
A
#
# COMPACT_ATOMS: atom_id res chain seq x y z
N GLN A 1 5.66 6.65 6.26
CA GLN A 1 4.69 5.60 5.99
C GLN A 1 3.99 5.92 4.67
N PHE A 2 3.96 4.98 3.74
CA PHE A 2 3.39 5.15 2.41
C PHE A 2 2.27 4.15 2.20
N ALA A 3 1.19 4.57 1.54
CA ALA A 3 0.06 3.74 1.17
C ALA A 3 -0.10 3.74 -0.34
N GLY A 4 -0.31 2.57 -0.92
CA GLY A 4 -0.53 2.39 -2.35
C GLY A 4 0.74 2.57 -3.21
N PRO A 5 0.62 2.47 -4.52
CA PRO A 5 1.73 2.63 -5.45
C PRO A 5 2.31 4.05 -5.39
N VAL A 6 3.64 4.13 -5.42
CA VAL A 6 4.36 5.42 -5.37
C VAL A 6 4.40 6.10 -6.74
N ASP A 7 4.38 5.33 -7.79
CA ASP A 7 4.32 5.84 -9.16
C ASP A 7 3.16 5.19 -9.93
N ASP A 8 2.33 6.00 -10.57
CA ASP A 8 1.37 5.55 -11.59
C ASP A 8 2.09 5.44 -12.93
N ILE A 9 2.59 4.25 -13.24
CA ILE A 9 3.46 4.06 -14.38
C ILE A 9 2.67 3.70 -15.61
N ARG A 10 2.44 4.71 -16.43
CA ARG A 10 1.99 4.54 -17.82
C ARG A 10 3.20 4.60 -18.75
N VAL A 11 3.78 3.44 -19.05
CA VAL A 11 4.91 3.37 -19.96
C VAL A 11 4.44 3.32 -21.41
N GLY A 12 4.95 4.23 -22.22
CA GLY A 12 4.84 4.19 -23.66
C GLY A 12 3.53 4.67 -24.28
N GLY A 13 2.76 5.53 -23.60
CA GLY A 13 1.57 6.17 -24.20
C GLY A 13 0.41 5.22 -24.56
N GLN A 14 0.57 3.93 -24.37
CA GLN A 14 -0.40 2.89 -24.69
C GLN A 14 -0.69 1.97 -23.49
N GLY A 15 -0.62 2.48 -22.26
CA GLY A 15 -1.15 1.78 -21.09
C GLY A 15 -0.51 0.42 -20.81
N GLY A 16 0.81 0.29 -20.94
CA GLY A 16 1.52 -0.90 -20.51
C GLY A 16 1.41 -1.06 -19.00
N LEU A 17 0.77 -2.15 -18.54
CA LEU A 17 0.71 -2.49 -17.13
C LEU A 17 2.02 -3.16 -16.74
N HIS A 18 2.72 -2.59 -15.75
CA HIS A 18 3.90 -3.19 -15.16
C HIS A 18 3.53 -3.88 -13.85
N VAL A 19 4.06 -5.08 -13.65
CA VAL A 19 4.05 -5.74 -12.35
C VAL A 19 5.40 -5.47 -11.70
N SER A 20 5.41 -4.83 -10.54
CA SER A 20 6.64 -4.56 -9.80
C SER A 20 6.39 -4.66 -8.29
N ALA A 21 7.47 -4.82 -7.52
CA ALA A 21 7.41 -4.74 -6.06
C ALA A 21 7.37 -3.28 -5.55
N ASP A 22 7.16 -2.31 -6.45
CA ASP A 22 7.10 -0.88 -6.13
C ASP A 22 8.34 -0.42 -5.34
N TYR A 23 8.20 0.60 -4.50
CA TYR A 23 9.29 1.10 -3.66
C TYR A 23 9.80 0.08 -2.63
N PHE A 24 9.03 -0.94 -2.29
CA PHE A 24 9.48 -2.05 -1.42
C PHE A 24 10.65 -2.82 -2.03
N GLY A 25 10.56 -3.18 -3.32
CA GLY A 25 11.65 -3.87 -4.01
C GLY A 25 12.89 -2.99 -4.17
N MET A 26 12.70 -1.72 -4.55
CA MET A 26 13.82 -0.77 -4.65
C MET A 26 14.47 -0.48 -3.29
N PHE A 27 13.69 -0.46 -2.21
CA PHE A 27 14.20 -0.34 -0.84
C PHE A 27 15.09 -1.53 -0.48
N ALA A 28 14.61 -2.76 -0.71
CA ALA A 28 15.37 -3.98 -0.41
C ALA A 28 16.72 -4.02 -1.15
N ASP A 29 16.70 -3.70 -2.44
CA ASP A 29 17.91 -3.58 -3.28
C ASP A 29 18.85 -2.48 -2.77
N ARG A 30 18.31 -1.32 -2.39
CA ARG A 30 19.13 -0.21 -1.89
C ARG A 30 19.77 -0.50 -0.54
N VAL A 31 19.02 -1.11 0.39
CA VAL A 31 19.58 -1.50 1.71
C VAL A 31 20.68 -2.54 1.55
N SER A 32 20.48 -3.56 0.71
CA SER A 32 21.52 -4.60 0.49
C SER A 32 22.82 -4.00 -0.04
N ARG A 33 22.76 -3.01 -0.91
CA ARG A 33 23.93 -2.29 -1.43
C ARG A 33 24.59 -1.39 -0.38
N LEU A 34 23.80 -0.71 0.45
CA LEU A 34 24.33 0.13 1.54
C LEU A 34 25.06 -0.70 2.58
N LEU A 35 24.62 -1.93 2.80
CA LEU A 35 25.24 -2.89 3.74
C LEU A 35 26.38 -3.69 3.13
N ASP A 36 26.61 -3.55 1.82
CA ASP A 36 27.60 -4.35 1.06
C ASP A 36 27.33 -5.87 1.13
N VAL A 37 26.03 -6.24 1.07
CA VAL A 37 25.55 -7.62 1.16
C VAL A 37 24.70 -8.05 -0.04
N ALA A 38 24.81 -7.33 -1.16
CA ALA A 38 23.99 -7.60 -2.33
C ALA A 38 24.29 -8.96 -2.99
N ASP A 39 25.53 -9.41 -2.90
CA ASP A 39 26.06 -10.59 -3.61
C ASP A 39 26.47 -11.72 -2.67
N ILE A 40 25.98 -11.77 -1.42
CA ILE A 40 26.29 -12.84 -0.47
C ILE A 40 25.43 -14.08 -0.67
N ASP A 41 25.91 -15.22 -0.19
CA ASP A 41 25.19 -16.49 -0.13
C ASP A 41 25.13 -17.00 1.33
N PRO A 42 23.99 -17.27 1.94
CA PRO A 42 22.63 -17.08 1.38
C PRO A 42 22.31 -15.61 1.11
N PRO A 43 21.41 -15.32 0.17
CA PRO A 43 21.12 -13.95 -0.23
C PRO A 43 20.49 -13.14 0.91
N PHE A 44 20.89 -11.86 1.00
CA PHE A 44 20.26 -10.93 1.93
C PHE A 44 18.80 -10.66 1.55
N VAL A 45 17.92 -10.65 2.54
CA VAL A 45 16.50 -10.35 2.35
C VAL A 45 16.15 -9.06 3.08
N GLY A 46 16.01 -7.97 2.30
CA GLY A 46 15.48 -6.71 2.80
C GLY A 46 13.94 -6.74 2.83
N MET A 47 13.36 -6.49 3.99
CA MET A 47 11.91 -6.44 4.15
C MET A 47 11.45 -5.12 4.76
N MET A 48 10.29 -4.67 4.33
CA MET A 48 9.60 -3.52 4.89
C MET A 48 8.12 -3.86 5.02
N SER A 49 7.49 -3.52 6.14
CA SER A 49 6.06 -3.69 6.33
C SER A 49 5.34 -2.35 6.32
N ASN A 50 4.11 -2.34 5.85
CA ASN A 50 3.22 -1.21 6.02
C ASN A 50 2.65 -1.18 7.44
N GLY A 51 2.63 0.01 8.03
CA GLY A 51 1.86 0.27 9.23
C GLY A 51 0.45 0.80 8.90
N THR A 52 -0.12 1.59 9.82
CA THR A 52 -1.40 2.28 9.61
C THR A 52 -1.24 3.38 8.57
N SER A 53 -1.69 3.16 7.35
CA SER A 53 -1.35 3.99 6.19
C SER A 53 -2.54 4.58 5.45
N GLY A 54 -3.78 4.41 5.95
CA GLY A 54 -4.99 4.81 5.25
C GLY A 54 -5.15 6.31 4.99
N ASN A 55 -4.42 7.16 5.69
CA ASN A 55 -4.43 8.62 5.53
C ASN A 55 -3.04 9.20 5.21
N ILE A 56 -2.12 8.37 4.71
CA ILE A 56 -0.75 8.77 4.36
C ILE A 56 -0.58 8.70 2.85
N ASN A 57 0.11 9.68 2.30
CA ASN A 57 0.43 9.74 0.88
C ASN A 57 1.87 10.24 0.70
N ASN A 58 2.45 9.93 -0.45
CA ASN A 58 3.78 10.41 -0.85
C ASN A 58 3.76 11.78 -1.54
N ILE A 59 2.60 12.43 -1.57
CA ILE A 59 2.39 13.73 -2.18
C ILE A 59 2.37 14.81 -1.11
N ASN A 60 3.11 15.90 -1.33
CA ASN A 60 2.97 17.10 -0.52
C ASN A 60 1.82 17.97 -1.06
N PHE A 61 0.66 17.88 -0.43
CA PHE A 61 -0.53 18.62 -0.84
C PHE A 61 -0.44 20.15 -0.68
N ARG A 62 0.62 20.66 -0.05
CA ARG A 62 0.83 22.11 0.15
C ARG A 62 1.54 22.79 -1.00
N VAL A 63 2.15 22.03 -1.89
CA VAL A 63 2.87 22.52 -3.07
C VAL A 63 2.42 21.74 -4.29
N GLN A 64 2.25 22.46 -5.40
CA GLN A 64 2.03 21.81 -6.67
C GLN A 64 3.31 21.07 -7.07
N GLY A 65 3.23 19.76 -7.17
CA GLY A 65 4.35 18.92 -7.58
C GLY A 65 4.68 19.10 -9.06
N GLU A 66 5.96 19.03 -9.39
CA GLU A 66 6.41 18.93 -10.78
C GLU A 66 6.20 17.49 -11.28
N SER A 67 5.91 17.37 -12.60
CA SER A 67 5.88 16.06 -13.26
C SER A 67 7.26 15.43 -13.24
N LYS A 68 7.37 14.22 -12.74
CA LYS A 68 8.61 13.46 -12.67
C LYS A 68 8.65 12.37 -13.75
N PRO A 69 9.85 11.98 -14.20
CA PRO A 69 9.98 10.79 -15.04
C PRO A 69 9.42 9.54 -14.34
N PRO A 70 8.97 8.52 -15.11
CA PRO A 70 8.55 7.23 -14.55
C PRO A 70 9.58 6.65 -13.58
N TYR A 71 9.14 6.07 -12.47
CA TYR A 71 9.94 5.50 -11.39
C TYR A 71 10.76 6.49 -10.54
N ALA A 72 10.84 7.78 -10.90
CA ALA A 72 11.66 8.73 -10.17
C ALA A 72 11.19 8.97 -8.74
N GLN A 73 9.87 9.05 -8.53
CA GLN A 73 9.32 9.21 -7.18
C GLN A 73 9.51 7.93 -6.35
N MET A 74 9.25 6.78 -6.93
CA MET A 74 9.47 5.47 -6.31
C MET A 74 10.92 5.30 -5.86
N LYS A 75 11.87 5.61 -6.76
CA LYS A 75 13.31 5.58 -6.44
C LYS A 75 13.67 6.56 -5.32
N PHE A 76 13.18 7.78 -5.37
CA PHE A 76 13.43 8.79 -4.34
C PHE A 76 12.95 8.32 -2.97
N VAL A 77 11.74 7.77 -2.89
CA VAL A 77 11.18 7.23 -1.65
C VAL A 77 12.02 6.08 -1.12
N ALA A 78 12.31 5.09 -1.98
CA ALA A 78 13.11 3.93 -1.62
C ALA A 78 14.51 4.29 -1.13
N ASP A 79 15.22 5.17 -1.85
CA ASP A 79 16.56 5.64 -1.48
C ASP A 79 16.54 6.40 -0.14
N THR A 80 15.54 7.27 0.06
CA THR A 80 15.41 8.06 1.29
C THR A 80 15.16 7.17 2.50
N VAL A 81 14.21 6.23 2.39
CA VAL A 81 13.89 5.31 3.49
C VAL A 81 15.07 4.38 3.77
N ALA A 82 15.70 3.81 2.73
CA ALA A 82 16.86 2.94 2.89
C ALA A 82 18.05 3.65 3.55
N GLN A 83 18.31 4.91 3.18
CA GLN A 83 19.38 5.69 3.79
C GLN A 83 19.08 5.95 5.27
N ASN A 84 17.85 6.32 5.63
CA ASN A 84 17.48 6.53 7.02
C ASN A 84 17.58 5.25 7.85
N VAL A 85 17.18 4.11 7.28
CA VAL A 85 17.35 2.79 7.94
C VAL A 85 18.82 2.50 8.16
N PHE A 86 19.65 2.64 7.12
CA PHE A 86 21.09 2.42 7.22
C PHE A 86 21.77 3.30 8.27
N GLU A 87 21.40 4.58 8.34
CA GLU A 87 21.94 5.50 9.36
C GLU A 87 21.50 5.07 10.77
N SER A 88 20.23 4.70 10.96
CA SER A 88 19.72 4.25 12.26
C SER A 88 20.32 2.93 12.73
N MET A 89 20.82 2.09 11.83
CA MET A 89 21.49 0.83 12.18
C MET A 89 22.83 1.02 12.88
N LYS A 90 23.47 2.18 12.77
CA LYS A 90 24.75 2.46 13.41
C LYS A 90 24.69 2.41 14.93
N ASP A 91 23.54 2.72 15.51
CA ASP A 91 23.32 2.78 16.94
C ASP A 91 22.55 1.55 17.48
N LEU A 92 22.29 0.54 16.63
CA LEU A 92 21.57 -0.66 17.04
C LEU A 92 22.46 -1.58 17.88
N GLN A 93 21.85 -2.14 18.92
CA GLN A 93 22.40 -3.26 19.65
C GLN A 93 21.76 -4.55 19.12
N TRP A 94 22.62 -5.44 18.62
CA TRP A 94 22.19 -6.72 18.06
C TRP A 94 21.99 -7.74 19.16
N ASN A 95 20.91 -8.52 19.05
CA ASN A 95 20.63 -9.63 19.94
C ASN A 95 20.72 -10.93 19.15
N ASP A 96 21.44 -11.90 19.68
CA ASP A 96 21.59 -13.25 19.13
C ASP A 96 20.46 -14.20 19.53
N ARG A 97 19.63 -13.78 20.50
CA ARG A 97 18.50 -14.55 21.03
C ARG A 97 17.31 -13.65 21.27
N VAL A 98 16.23 -13.92 20.55
CA VAL A 98 14.94 -13.26 20.72
C VAL A 98 13.84 -14.30 20.78
N THR A 99 12.81 -14.05 21.58
CA THR A 99 11.59 -14.84 21.55
C THR A 99 10.77 -14.43 20.33
N LEU A 100 10.36 -15.39 19.54
CA LEU A 100 9.43 -15.16 18.43
C LEU A 100 8.08 -15.76 18.78
N ASP A 101 7.03 -15.05 18.47
CA ASP A 101 5.66 -15.50 18.67
C ASP A 101 4.76 -14.94 17.57
N ALA A 102 3.70 -15.65 17.25
CA ALA A 102 2.71 -15.21 16.26
C ALA A 102 1.33 -15.69 16.66
N VAL A 103 0.35 -14.84 16.57
CA VAL A 103 -1.06 -15.20 16.80
C VAL A 103 -1.91 -14.62 15.67
N ALA A 104 -2.89 -15.39 15.24
CA ALA A 104 -3.91 -14.94 14.31
C ALA A 104 -5.30 -15.21 14.92
N GLN A 105 -6.23 -14.32 14.67
CA GLN A 105 -7.61 -14.44 15.12
C GLN A 105 -8.56 -13.95 14.04
N ASP A 106 -9.59 -14.72 13.77
CA ASP A 106 -10.68 -14.31 12.89
C ASP A 106 -11.75 -13.55 13.68
N LEU A 107 -12.09 -12.38 13.18
CA LEU A 107 -13.17 -11.55 13.68
C LEU A 107 -14.28 -11.46 12.65
N GLN A 108 -15.53 -11.39 13.13
CA GLN A 108 -16.68 -11.04 12.28
C GLN A 108 -16.94 -9.55 12.43
N LEU A 109 -16.62 -8.78 11.41
CA LEU A 109 -16.81 -7.34 11.39
C LEU A 109 -18.06 -6.96 10.61
N GLY A 110 -18.82 -6.01 11.13
CA GLY A 110 -19.99 -5.45 10.44
C GLY A 110 -19.59 -4.72 9.15
N VAL A 111 -20.32 -4.96 8.08
CA VAL A 111 -20.18 -4.24 6.82
C VAL A 111 -20.97 -2.93 6.91
N ARG A 112 -20.30 -1.81 6.64
CA ARG A 112 -20.96 -0.49 6.56
C ARG A 112 -21.72 -0.39 5.25
N LYS A 113 -23.01 -0.69 5.29
CA LYS A 113 -23.90 -0.57 4.13
C LYS A 113 -24.39 0.87 3.94
N PRO A 114 -24.68 1.28 2.70
CA PRO A 114 -25.36 2.55 2.46
C PRO A 114 -26.76 2.52 3.06
N THR A 115 -27.27 3.70 3.43
CA THR A 115 -28.68 3.88 3.77
C THR A 115 -29.56 3.67 2.53
N GLU A 116 -30.87 3.49 2.72
CA GLU A 116 -31.81 3.36 1.61
C GLU A 116 -31.75 4.56 0.64
N GLN A 117 -31.60 5.76 1.19
CA GLN A 117 -31.49 6.97 0.38
C GLN A 117 -30.18 6.99 -0.43
N GLU A 118 -29.03 6.73 0.22
CA GLU A 118 -27.73 6.66 -0.45
C GLU A 118 -27.71 5.59 -1.55
N LEU A 119 -28.33 4.44 -1.29
CA LEU A 119 -28.46 3.37 -2.28
C LEU A 119 -29.30 3.80 -3.47
N ALA A 120 -30.45 4.42 -3.25
CA ALA A 120 -31.31 4.92 -4.32
C ALA A 120 -30.61 5.97 -5.19
N GLU A 121 -29.91 6.91 -4.58
CA GLU A 121 -29.10 7.92 -5.28
C GLU A 121 -27.97 7.27 -6.09
N ALA A 122 -27.27 6.29 -5.52
CA ALA A 122 -26.19 5.55 -6.19
C ALA A 122 -26.72 4.75 -7.40
N GLN A 123 -27.86 4.07 -7.24
CA GLN A 123 -28.51 3.32 -8.34
C GLN A 123 -28.89 4.22 -9.50
N GLU A 124 -29.37 5.43 -9.21
CA GLU A 124 -29.73 6.40 -10.26
C GLU A 124 -28.48 6.89 -11.04
N VAL A 125 -27.34 7.11 -10.36
CA VAL A 125 -26.08 7.45 -11.00
C VAL A 125 -25.58 6.30 -11.89
N VAL A 126 -25.63 5.08 -11.39
CA VAL A 126 -25.22 3.89 -12.14
C VAL A 126 -26.11 3.69 -13.38
N ARG A 127 -27.42 3.84 -13.22
CA ARG A 127 -28.38 3.75 -14.34
C ARG A 127 -28.13 4.79 -15.45
N LYS A 128 -27.76 6.02 -15.08
CA LYS A 128 -27.41 7.07 -16.06
C LYS A 128 -26.11 6.80 -16.81
N ALA A 129 -25.24 6.01 -16.23
CA ALA A 129 -23.95 5.61 -16.83
C ALA A 129 -24.04 4.29 -17.62
N GLU A 130 -25.21 3.66 -17.68
CA GLU A 130 -25.39 2.39 -18.39
C GLU A 130 -25.00 2.50 -19.86
N GLY A 131 -24.27 1.49 -20.35
CA GLY A 131 -23.78 1.43 -21.75
C GLY A 131 -22.47 2.21 -22.00
N ARG A 132 -21.86 2.82 -21.00
CA ARG A 132 -20.53 3.45 -21.11
C ARG A 132 -19.65 3.14 -19.91
N GLU A 133 -18.36 3.36 -20.07
CA GLU A 133 -17.41 3.26 -18.96
C GLU A 133 -17.64 4.38 -17.92
N MET A 134 -17.59 4.02 -16.64
CA MET A 134 -17.64 4.96 -15.51
C MET A 134 -16.24 5.47 -15.24
N THR A 135 -15.99 6.73 -15.54
CA THR A 135 -14.65 7.33 -15.46
C THR A 135 -14.50 8.39 -14.38
N THR A 136 -15.62 8.90 -13.85
CA THR A 136 -15.60 9.92 -12.79
C THR A 136 -15.67 9.28 -11.41
N LEU A 137 -15.02 9.91 -10.41
CA LEU A 137 -15.08 9.43 -9.03
C LEU A 137 -16.52 9.28 -8.49
N PRO A 138 -17.46 10.22 -8.71
CA PRO A 138 -18.84 10.02 -8.27
C PRO A 138 -19.50 8.77 -8.85
N GLU A 139 -19.27 8.46 -10.12
CA GLU A 139 -19.81 7.25 -10.75
C GLU A 139 -19.18 5.98 -10.19
N ILE A 140 -17.85 6.00 -9.97
CA ILE A 140 -17.13 4.87 -9.37
C ILE A 140 -17.65 4.61 -7.97
N TYR A 141 -17.76 5.63 -7.12
CA TYR A 141 -18.27 5.48 -5.76
C TYR A 141 -19.76 5.08 -5.71
N ALA A 142 -20.57 5.54 -6.65
CA ALA A 142 -21.95 5.08 -6.76
C ALA A 142 -22.01 3.58 -7.07
N ARG A 143 -21.23 3.10 -8.00
CA ARG A 143 -21.10 1.65 -8.30
C ARG A 143 -20.64 0.87 -7.07
N GLU A 144 -19.62 1.34 -6.36
CA GLU A 144 -19.12 0.69 -5.14
C GLU A 144 -20.21 0.63 -4.06
N SER A 145 -21.00 1.69 -3.91
CA SER A 145 -22.13 1.73 -2.95
C SER A 145 -23.19 0.69 -3.28
N VAL A 146 -23.53 0.53 -4.56
CA VAL A 146 -24.46 -0.51 -5.01
C VAL A 146 -23.91 -1.91 -4.72
N LEU A 147 -22.64 -2.15 -5.01
CA LEU A 147 -21.99 -3.44 -4.75
C LEU A 147 -21.92 -3.77 -3.26
N ILE A 148 -21.55 -2.78 -2.41
CA ILE A 148 -21.49 -2.98 -0.95
C ILE A 148 -22.86 -3.28 -0.35
N ALA A 149 -23.93 -2.75 -0.91
CA ALA A 149 -25.30 -3.05 -0.45
C ALA A 149 -25.64 -4.55 -0.55
N GLU A 150 -25.05 -5.26 -1.52
CA GLU A 150 -25.24 -6.70 -1.75
C GLU A 150 -24.39 -7.57 -0.83
N TYR A 151 -23.40 -7.00 -0.13
CA TYR A 151 -22.54 -7.76 0.77
C TYR A 151 -23.33 -8.34 1.95
N PRO A 152 -22.85 -9.42 2.60
CA PRO A 152 -23.42 -9.88 3.86
C PRO A 152 -23.28 -8.78 4.94
N ASP A 153 -24.08 -8.87 6.00
CA ASP A 153 -24.03 -7.89 7.10
C ASP A 153 -22.73 -7.93 7.90
N THR A 154 -22.03 -9.05 7.86
CA THR A 154 -20.71 -9.22 8.46
C THR A 154 -19.77 -9.94 7.50
N MET A 155 -18.48 -9.63 7.63
CA MET A 155 -17.41 -10.28 6.88
C MET A 155 -16.33 -10.78 7.83
N PRO A 156 -15.74 -11.98 7.58
CA PRO A 156 -14.59 -12.45 8.34
C PRO A 156 -13.34 -11.60 7.99
N VAL A 157 -12.64 -11.15 9.01
CA VAL A 157 -11.36 -10.45 8.90
C VAL A 157 -10.36 -11.11 9.83
N THR A 158 -9.26 -11.60 9.28
CA THR A 158 -8.16 -12.15 10.06
C THR A 158 -7.24 -11.04 10.52
N ILE A 159 -7.07 -10.89 11.83
CA ILE A 159 -6.03 -10.05 12.42
C ILE A 159 -4.84 -10.91 12.85
N GLN A 160 -3.65 -10.35 12.73
CA GLN A 160 -2.41 -11.02 13.10
C GLN A 160 -1.55 -10.11 13.96
N ALA A 161 -0.89 -10.70 14.96
CA ALA A 161 0.16 -10.05 15.73
C ALA A 161 1.43 -10.90 15.69
N LEU A 162 2.54 -10.25 15.44
CA LEU A 162 3.87 -10.86 15.46
C LEU A 162 4.66 -10.23 16.60
N ARG A 163 5.37 -11.03 17.36
CA ARG A 163 6.25 -10.58 18.43
C ARG A 163 7.69 -10.98 18.14
N ILE A 164 8.58 -10.03 18.26
CA ILE A 164 10.02 -10.21 18.15
C ILE A 164 10.64 -9.63 19.43
N GLY A 165 11.05 -10.48 20.35
CA GLY A 165 11.53 -10.04 21.66
C GLY A 165 10.43 -9.36 22.49
N ASN A 166 10.64 -8.09 22.80
CA ASN A 166 9.71 -7.26 23.58
C ASN A 166 8.86 -6.31 22.70
N LEU A 167 8.97 -6.43 21.38
CA LEU A 167 8.22 -5.66 20.40
C LEU A 167 6.94 -6.38 19.97
#